data_5eb728c4978180b9fe829a720637d9a3
#
_entry.id   5eb728c4978180b9fe829a720637d9a3
#
_cell.length_a   1.000
_cell.length_b   1.000
_cell.length_c   1.000
_cell.angle_alpha   90.00
_cell.angle_beta   90.00
_cell.angle_gamma   90.00
#
_symmetry.space_group_name_H-M   'P 1'
#
loop_
_entity.id
_entity.type
_entity.pdbx_description
1 polymer ?
#
loop_
_entity_poly.entity_id
_entity_poly.type
_entity_poly.pdbx_seq_one_letter_code
_entity_poly.pdbx_strand_id
1 'polypeptide(L)'
;MRVPAPDRLHGVTALRPPSDEKAQPGEPVDKADQVTRRATRGRMTAAERREQLIEIACGLFAARGVEGTSVEEIASTAEVSKPVVYEHFGGKEGLYAVVVDREVQELLAMMRASLTAGQPRALLEQAASALLGYIEQHPDGFRILVRDSPIGSASGSFVSIIGDVASRVEHILAGEFAERGFDTTYAPMYAQMLVGMVGTTGQWWLDAREPARDVVAAHVCNLAWNGLSRLETEPRLTRGG
;
A
#
# COMPACT_ATOMS: atom_id res chain seq x y z
N MET A 1 -7.58 23.90 49.82
CA MET A 1 -7.50 23.09 51.06
C MET A 1 -6.28 22.18 50.92
N ARG A 2 -5.24 22.65 51.52
CA ARG A 2 -4.04 22.09 52.15
C ARG A 2 -3.57 20.70 51.74
N VAL A 3 -2.40 20.72 51.15
CA VAL A 3 -1.35 19.69 51.10
C VAL A 3 -0.87 19.39 52.55
N PRO A 4 -0.39 18.17 52.82
CA PRO A 4 0.89 18.08 53.53
C PRO A 4 1.92 17.16 52.84
N ALA A 5 3.16 17.62 52.82
CA ALA A 5 4.41 16.89 52.62
C ALA A 5 5.06 16.69 54.04
N PRO A 6 6.31 16.23 54.12
CA PRO A 6 6.79 14.86 54.19
C PRO A 6 7.44 14.57 55.56
N ASP A 7 7.82 13.34 55.82
CA ASP A 7 8.68 13.05 56.99
C ASP A 7 9.93 12.25 56.61
N ARG A 8 11.07 12.75 57.10
CA ARG A 8 12.41 12.16 57.02
C ARG A 8 12.61 11.30 58.26
N LEU A 9 13.44 10.29 58.19
CA LEU A 9 14.44 9.91 59.20
C LEU A 9 15.29 8.72 58.72
N HIS A 10 16.57 8.95 58.47
CA HIS A 10 17.79 8.48 59.12
C HIS A 10 17.98 6.98 59.34
N GLY A 11 19.11 6.48 58.83
CA GLY A 11 19.72 5.19 59.18
C GLY A 11 21.01 4.95 58.41
N VAL A 12 22.10 5.59 58.79
CA VAL A 12 23.46 5.33 58.34
C VAL A 12 23.99 4.09 59.07
N THR A 13 24.46 3.10 58.30
CA THR A 13 25.43 2.14 58.85
C THR A 13 26.42 1.76 57.76
N ALA A 14 27.63 2.22 57.94
CA ALA A 14 28.81 1.84 57.18
C ALA A 14 29.29 0.48 57.59
N LEU A 15 29.60 -0.41 56.64
CA LEU A 15 30.39 -1.60 56.83
C LEU A 15 31.44 -1.75 55.71
N ARG A 16 32.65 -1.95 56.16
CA ARG A 16 33.98 -1.98 55.58
C ARG A 16 34.14 -3.18 54.64
N PRO A 17 34.99 -3.09 53.58
CA PRO A 17 35.18 -4.17 52.61
C PRO A 17 36.13 -5.27 53.12
N PRO A 18 35.98 -6.50 52.68
CA PRO A 18 37.05 -7.51 52.78
C PRO A 18 37.89 -7.52 51.48
N SER A 19 39.14 -7.81 51.74
CA SER A 19 40.32 -7.85 50.88
C SER A 19 40.37 -9.01 49.88
N ASP A 20 41.06 -8.71 48.79
CA ASP A 20 41.92 -9.65 48.03
C ASP A 20 41.38 -11.02 47.65
N GLU A 21 40.90 -11.15 46.42
CA GLU A 21 40.93 -12.40 45.69
C GLU A 21 41.61 -12.22 44.33
N LYS A 22 42.61 -13.04 44.12
CA LYS A 22 43.59 -13.03 43.03
C LYS A 22 42.91 -13.15 41.66
N ALA A 23 43.25 -12.27 40.76
CA ALA A 23 43.01 -12.39 39.34
C ALA A 23 43.67 -13.66 38.78
N GLN A 24 42.88 -14.57 38.22
CA GLN A 24 43.34 -15.61 37.32
C GLN A 24 43.44 -15.02 35.88
N PRO A 25 44.50 -15.38 35.13
CA PRO A 25 44.66 -14.90 33.76
C PRO A 25 43.60 -15.51 32.86
N GLY A 26 42.80 -14.66 32.23
CA GLY A 26 41.80 -15.06 31.24
C GLY A 26 42.43 -15.69 30.02
N GLU A 27 41.85 -16.80 29.60
CA GLU A 27 42.16 -17.47 28.32
C GLU A 27 42.11 -16.51 27.15
N PRO A 28 42.97 -16.65 26.13
CA PRO A 28 42.95 -15.81 24.96
C PRO A 28 41.68 -16.10 24.16
N VAL A 29 40.71 -15.19 24.22
CA VAL A 29 39.55 -15.20 23.33
C VAL A 29 40.05 -15.09 21.89
N ASP A 30 39.83 -16.13 21.13
CA ASP A 30 40.27 -16.28 19.76
C ASP A 30 39.78 -15.15 18.88
N LYS A 31 40.68 -14.23 18.52
CA LYS A 31 40.42 -13.09 17.63
C LYS A 31 39.92 -13.52 16.25
N ALA A 32 40.18 -14.78 15.86
CA ALA A 32 39.70 -15.32 14.59
C ALA A 32 38.19 -15.55 14.61
N ASP A 33 37.61 -15.94 15.73
CA ASP A 33 36.17 -16.20 15.90
C ASP A 33 35.36 -14.87 15.91
N GLN A 34 35.93 -13.78 16.41
CA GLN A 34 35.34 -12.47 16.39
C GLN A 34 35.35 -11.81 14.99
N VAL A 35 36.41 -12.05 14.21
CA VAL A 35 36.50 -11.55 12.82
C VAL A 35 35.53 -12.31 11.92
N THR A 36 35.39 -13.62 12.11
CA THR A 36 34.46 -14.47 11.34
C THR A 36 32.99 -14.14 11.65
N ARG A 37 32.67 -13.89 12.93
CA ARG A 37 31.31 -13.44 13.34
C ARG A 37 30.96 -12.00 12.90
N ARG A 38 31.94 -11.15 12.70
CA ARG A 38 31.76 -9.78 12.20
C ARG A 38 31.62 -9.74 10.68
N ALA A 39 32.25 -10.68 9.97
CA ALA A 39 32.15 -10.82 8.51
C ALA A 39 30.81 -11.46 8.05
N THR A 40 30.15 -12.26 8.90
CA THR A 40 28.84 -12.88 8.59
C THR A 40 27.63 -11.97 8.89
N ARG A 41 27.83 -10.84 9.58
CA ARG A 41 26.74 -9.88 9.91
C ARG A 41 26.43 -8.85 8.84
N GLY A 42 27.04 -8.88 7.67
CA GLY A 42 26.96 -7.79 6.70
C GLY A 42 26.66 -8.14 5.25
N ARG A 43 26.46 -9.39 4.89
CA ARG A 43 26.22 -9.74 3.49
C ARG A 43 24.75 -10.12 3.29
N MET A 44 23.97 -9.20 2.69
CA MET A 44 22.61 -9.49 2.27
C MET A 44 22.57 -10.70 1.36
N THR A 45 21.57 -11.56 1.55
CA THR A 45 21.28 -12.66 0.64
C THR A 45 20.84 -12.14 -0.73
N ALA A 46 20.88 -12.98 -1.75
CA ALA A 46 20.39 -12.61 -3.09
C ALA A 46 18.89 -12.22 -3.07
N ALA A 47 18.10 -12.87 -2.23
CA ALA A 47 16.68 -12.55 -2.05
C ALA A 47 16.46 -11.17 -1.41
N GLU A 48 17.18 -10.87 -0.32
CA GLU A 48 17.13 -9.55 0.33
C GLU A 48 17.62 -8.44 -0.60
N ARG A 49 18.66 -8.70 -1.39
CA ARG A 49 19.17 -7.77 -2.38
C ARG A 49 18.14 -7.50 -3.49
N ARG A 50 17.48 -8.54 -3.96
CA ARG A 50 16.42 -8.42 -4.95
C ARG A 50 15.27 -7.58 -4.43
N GLU A 51 14.86 -7.78 -3.20
CA GLU A 51 13.80 -7.02 -2.54
C GLU A 51 14.17 -5.54 -2.38
N GLN A 52 15.38 -5.26 -1.89
CA GLN A 52 15.91 -3.90 -1.78
C GLN A 52 15.88 -3.16 -3.13
N LEU A 53 16.28 -3.82 -4.21
CA LEU A 53 16.26 -3.23 -5.56
C LEU A 53 14.84 -2.90 -6.02
N ILE A 54 13.87 -3.76 -5.72
CA ILE A 54 12.46 -3.52 -6.06
C ILE A 54 11.92 -2.30 -5.29
N GLU A 55 12.19 -2.20 -3.98
CA GLU A 55 11.72 -1.07 -3.15
C GLU A 55 12.33 0.27 -3.62
N ILE A 56 13.63 0.30 -3.86
CA ILE A 56 14.33 1.50 -4.36
C ILE A 56 13.80 1.90 -5.73
N ALA A 57 13.63 0.93 -6.64
CA ALA A 57 13.12 1.19 -7.97
C ALA A 57 11.68 1.69 -7.94
N CYS A 58 10.84 1.17 -7.05
CA CYS A 58 9.47 1.64 -6.85
C CYS A 58 9.46 3.14 -6.54
N GLY A 59 10.23 3.61 -5.56
CA GLY A 59 10.31 5.03 -5.22
C GLY A 59 10.84 5.90 -6.38
N LEU A 60 11.87 5.46 -7.09
CA LEU A 60 12.44 6.20 -8.22
C LEU A 60 11.46 6.26 -9.41
N PHE A 61 10.82 5.16 -9.76
CA PHE A 61 9.81 5.12 -10.82
C PHE A 61 8.56 5.94 -10.46
N ALA A 62 8.12 5.91 -9.22
CA ALA A 62 7.01 6.75 -8.76
C ALA A 62 7.33 8.25 -8.90
N ALA A 63 8.55 8.66 -8.56
CA ALA A 63 8.96 10.06 -8.61
C ALA A 63 9.16 10.58 -10.04
N ARG A 64 9.82 9.80 -10.91
CA ARG A 64 10.33 10.27 -12.22
C ARG A 64 9.78 9.53 -13.44
N GLY A 65 9.06 8.43 -13.22
CA GLY A 65 8.65 7.52 -14.30
C GLY A 65 9.80 6.64 -14.78
N VAL A 66 9.46 5.68 -15.64
CA VAL A 66 10.44 4.74 -16.21
C VAL A 66 11.49 5.47 -17.06
N GLU A 67 11.03 6.36 -17.94
CA GLU A 67 11.92 7.09 -18.85
C GLU A 67 12.86 8.06 -18.09
N GLY A 68 12.43 8.65 -17.00
CA GLY A 68 13.21 9.56 -16.17
C GLY A 68 14.17 8.87 -15.20
N THR A 69 14.19 7.53 -15.14
CA THR A 69 15.02 6.74 -14.22
C THR A 69 16.06 5.93 -14.99
N SER A 70 17.31 5.87 -14.52
CA SER A 70 18.38 5.07 -15.11
C SER A 70 18.79 3.89 -14.24
N VAL A 71 19.36 2.84 -14.87
CA VAL A 71 19.95 1.70 -14.14
C VAL A 71 21.10 2.15 -13.22
N GLU A 72 21.83 3.18 -13.66
CA GLU A 72 22.90 3.80 -12.89
C GLU A 72 22.42 4.38 -11.58
N GLU A 73 21.32 5.11 -11.64
CA GLU A 73 20.69 5.72 -10.46
C GLU A 73 20.16 4.68 -9.50
N ILE A 74 19.48 3.67 -10.01
CA ILE A 74 18.97 2.54 -9.19
C ILE A 74 20.13 1.84 -8.50
N ALA A 75 21.19 1.49 -9.24
CA ALA A 75 22.36 0.80 -8.70
C ALA A 75 23.10 1.65 -7.66
N SER A 76 23.26 2.95 -7.94
CA SER A 76 23.90 3.88 -7.00
C SER A 76 23.10 4.05 -5.71
N THR A 77 21.76 4.19 -5.81
CA THR A 77 20.88 4.32 -4.64
C THR A 77 20.85 3.04 -3.81
N ALA A 78 20.95 1.88 -4.46
CA ALA A 78 21.01 0.58 -3.79
C ALA A 78 22.41 0.20 -3.28
N GLU A 79 23.42 1.04 -3.51
CA GLU A 79 24.84 0.78 -3.19
C GLU A 79 25.34 -0.54 -3.81
N VAL A 80 24.98 -0.79 -5.07
CA VAL A 80 25.42 -1.95 -5.85
C VAL A 80 26.02 -1.54 -7.18
N SER A 81 26.70 -2.48 -7.85
CA SER A 81 27.15 -2.28 -9.23
C SER A 81 26.03 -2.53 -10.24
N LYS A 82 26.05 -1.84 -11.40
CA LYS A 82 25.08 -2.06 -12.49
C LYS A 82 24.90 -3.54 -12.89
N PRO A 83 25.95 -4.37 -13.02
CA PRO A 83 25.79 -5.79 -13.32
C PRO A 83 24.83 -6.53 -12.41
N VAL A 84 24.75 -6.14 -11.14
CA VAL A 84 23.81 -6.76 -10.16
C VAL A 84 22.36 -6.51 -10.58
N VAL A 85 22.01 -5.30 -11.04
CA VAL A 85 20.66 -5.00 -11.54
C VAL A 85 20.35 -5.82 -12.78
N TYR A 86 21.30 -5.93 -13.71
CA TYR A 86 21.12 -6.74 -14.91
C TYR A 86 21.00 -8.24 -14.61
N GLU A 87 21.76 -8.76 -13.65
CA GLU A 87 21.70 -10.15 -13.20
C GLU A 87 20.33 -10.53 -12.63
N HIS A 88 19.74 -9.64 -11.82
CA HIS A 88 18.46 -9.90 -11.16
C HIS A 88 17.23 -9.66 -12.05
N PHE A 89 17.31 -8.70 -12.98
CA PHE A 89 16.11 -8.20 -13.68
C PHE A 89 16.28 -8.04 -15.20
N GLY A 90 17.47 -8.25 -15.75
CA GLY A 90 17.74 -8.05 -17.17
C GLY A 90 17.80 -6.58 -17.61
N GLY A 91 17.62 -5.63 -16.70
CA GLY A 91 17.64 -4.18 -16.96
C GLY A 91 16.50 -3.42 -16.33
N LYS A 92 16.33 -2.15 -16.72
CA LYS A 92 15.35 -1.22 -16.18
C LYS A 92 13.92 -1.67 -16.45
N GLU A 93 13.65 -2.08 -17.67
CA GLU A 93 12.31 -2.53 -18.13
C GLU A 93 11.87 -3.79 -17.41
N GLY A 94 12.78 -4.76 -17.21
CA GLY A 94 12.49 -5.98 -16.45
C GLY A 94 12.24 -5.71 -14.98
N LEU A 95 13.01 -4.80 -14.37
CA LEU A 95 12.79 -4.37 -12.98
C LEU A 95 11.44 -3.63 -12.85
N TYR A 96 11.10 -2.76 -13.81
CA TYR A 96 9.82 -2.08 -13.82
C TYR A 96 8.63 -3.04 -13.90
N ALA A 97 8.70 -4.02 -14.79
CA ALA A 97 7.66 -5.04 -14.91
C ALA A 97 7.44 -5.80 -13.58
N VAL A 98 8.54 -6.12 -12.86
CA VAL A 98 8.46 -6.76 -11.54
C VAL A 98 7.83 -5.85 -10.49
N VAL A 99 8.17 -4.56 -10.49
CA VAL A 99 7.57 -3.57 -9.58
C VAL A 99 6.06 -3.46 -9.84
N VAL A 100 5.65 -3.30 -11.10
CA VAL A 100 4.23 -3.22 -11.47
C VAL A 100 3.48 -4.47 -11.05
N ASP A 101 4.01 -5.66 -11.36
CA ASP A 101 3.37 -6.93 -11.00
C ASP A 101 3.20 -7.06 -9.47
N ARG A 102 4.21 -6.70 -8.71
CA ARG A 102 4.14 -6.67 -7.23
C ARG A 102 3.01 -5.77 -6.74
N GLU A 103 2.95 -4.52 -7.20
CA GLU A 103 1.95 -3.56 -6.74
C GLU A 103 0.52 -3.98 -7.15
N VAL A 104 0.38 -4.60 -8.33
CA VAL A 104 -0.88 -5.24 -8.75
C VAL A 104 -1.30 -6.34 -7.78
N GLN A 105 -0.38 -7.24 -7.41
CA GLN A 105 -0.68 -8.35 -6.50
C GLN A 105 -1.02 -7.85 -5.10
N GLU A 106 -0.32 -6.84 -4.59
CA GLU A 106 -0.61 -6.22 -3.28
C GLU A 106 -2.01 -5.59 -3.26
N LEU A 107 -2.35 -4.77 -4.27
CA LEU A 107 -3.68 -4.19 -4.37
C LEU A 107 -4.77 -5.26 -4.42
N LEU A 108 -4.60 -6.28 -5.26
CA LEU A 108 -5.55 -7.38 -5.36
C LEU A 108 -5.66 -8.22 -4.08
N ALA A 109 -4.56 -8.39 -3.36
CA ALA A 109 -4.55 -9.09 -2.06
C ALA A 109 -5.35 -8.31 -1.02
N MET A 110 -5.13 -7.00 -0.90
CA MET A 110 -5.88 -6.13 0.02
C MET A 110 -7.37 -6.10 -0.33
N MET A 111 -7.71 -5.98 -1.61
CA MET A 111 -9.10 -6.01 -2.05
C MET A 111 -9.77 -7.33 -1.70
N ARG A 112 -9.12 -8.47 -1.97
CA ARG A 112 -9.65 -9.80 -1.64
C ARG A 112 -9.82 -10.03 -0.15
N ALA A 113 -8.88 -9.58 0.66
CA ALA A 113 -8.94 -9.70 2.12
C ALA A 113 -10.07 -8.85 2.72
N SER A 114 -10.37 -7.70 2.11
CA SER A 114 -11.36 -6.76 2.61
C SER A 114 -12.79 -7.07 2.15
N LEU A 115 -12.95 -7.62 0.93
CA LEU A 115 -14.27 -7.94 0.37
C LEU A 115 -14.79 -9.27 0.92
N THR A 116 -15.48 -9.19 2.05
CA THR A 116 -16.20 -10.33 2.66
C THR A 116 -17.64 -10.37 2.14
N ALA A 117 -18.32 -11.51 2.36
CA ALA A 117 -19.75 -11.59 2.03
C ALA A 117 -20.56 -10.59 2.88
N GLY A 118 -21.51 -9.90 2.25
CA GLY A 118 -22.31 -8.90 2.94
C GLY A 118 -23.35 -8.23 2.05
N GLN A 119 -24.12 -7.32 2.65
CA GLN A 119 -25.06 -6.46 1.93
C GLN A 119 -24.33 -5.58 0.93
N PRO A 120 -24.94 -5.19 -0.20
CA PRO A 120 -24.29 -4.37 -1.26
C PRO A 120 -23.66 -3.09 -0.74
N ARG A 121 -24.26 -2.42 0.23
CA ARG A 121 -23.69 -1.24 0.87
C ARG A 121 -22.38 -1.55 1.60
N ALA A 122 -22.34 -2.63 2.36
CA ALA A 122 -21.14 -3.04 3.09
C ALA A 122 -20.00 -3.40 2.13
N LEU A 123 -20.30 -4.03 1.00
CA LEU A 123 -19.30 -4.32 -0.04
C LEU A 123 -18.72 -3.03 -0.65
N LEU A 124 -19.54 -2.02 -0.88
CA LEU A 124 -19.07 -0.71 -1.36
C LEU A 124 -18.16 -0.02 -0.32
N GLU A 125 -18.55 -0.04 0.96
CA GLU A 125 -17.74 0.50 2.06
C GLU A 125 -16.40 -0.25 2.19
N GLN A 126 -16.41 -1.56 2.10
CA GLN A 126 -15.21 -2.39 2.13
C GLN A 126 -14.28 -2.10 0.93
N ALA A 127 -14.82 -1.98 -0.27
CA ALA A 127 -14.05 -1.68 -1.48
C ALA A 127 -13.38 -0.31 -1.41
N ALA A 128 -14.13 0.73 -1.03
CA ALA A 128 -13.61 2.09 -0.89
C ALA A 128 -12.52 2.15 0.20
N SER A 129 -12.75 1.53 1.36
CA SER A 129 -11.80 1.48 2.45
C SER A 129 -10.54 0.70 2.09
N ALA A 130 -10.66 -0.39 1.34
CA ALA A 130 -9.52 -1.20 0.89
C ALA A 130 -8.64 -0.43 -0.10
N LEU A 131 -9.24 0.24 -1.11
CA LEU A 131 -8.47 1.03 -2.07
C LEU A 131 -7.75 2.20 -1.39
N LEU A 132 -8.46 2.98 -0.57
CA LEU A 132 -7.86 4.10 0.15
C LEU A 132 -6.81 3.63 1.17
N GLY A 133 -7.02 2.47 1.80
CA GLY A 133 -6.03 1.83 2.67
C GLY A 133 -4.75 1.43 1.92
N TYR A 134 -4.88 0.88 0.70
CA TYR A 134 -3.75 0.60 -0.16
C TYR A 134 -2.99 1.88 -0.55
N ILE A 135 -3.69 2.94 -0.95
CA ILE A 135 -3.08 4.24 -1.28
C ILE A 135 -2.32 4.84 -0.09
N GLU A 136 -2.83 4.64 1.11
CA GLU A 136 -2.18 5.12 2.34
C GLU A 136 -0.88 4.37 2.63
N GLN A 137 -0.88 3.05 2.46
CA GLN A 137 0.25 2.17 2.77
C GLN A 137 1.28 2.11 1.62
N HIS A 138 0.83 2.19 0.36
CA HIS A 138 1.63 2.03 -0.86
C HIS A 138 1.47 3.22 -1.82
N PRO A 139 1.77 4.47 -1.40
CA PRO A 139 1.53 5.65 -2.22
C PRO A 139 2.33 5.64 -3.53
N ASP A 140 3.57 5.17 -3.49
CA ASP A 140 4.43 5.09 -4.67
C ASP A 140 3.98 3.98 -5.62
N GLY A 141 3.58 2.83 -5.08
CA GLY A 141 2.97 1.75 -5.85
C GLY A 141 1.73 2.21 -6.60
N PHE A 142 0.79 2.88 -5.91
CA PHE A 142 -0.41 3.39 -6.55
C PHE A 142 -0.10 4.45 -7.62
N ARG A 143 0.89 5.34 -7.38
CA ARG A 143 1.33 6.35 -8.35
C ARG A 143 1.86 5.72 -9.63
N ILE A 144 2.59 4.60 -9.53
CA ILE A 144 3.06 3.82 -10.69
C ILE A 144 1.87 3.24 -11.45
N LEU A 145 0.96 2.55 -10.74
CA LEU A 145 -0.19 1.91 -11.35
C LEU A 145 -1.07 2.90 -12.15
N VAL A 146 -1.30 4.10 -11.61
CA VAL A 146 -2.13 5.13 -12.24
C VAL A 146 -1.39 5.83 -13.39
N ARG A 147 -0.08 6.07 -13.28
CA ARG A 147 0.72 6.76 -14.30
C ARG A 147 0.74 5.99 -15.61
N ASP A 148 0.94 4.70 -15.55
CA ASP A 148 1.05 3.84 -16.75
C ASP A 148 -0.31 3.46 -17.34
N SER A 149 -1.36 3.70 -16.61
CA SER A 149 -2.72 3.38 -17.00
C SER A 149 -3.65 4.52 -16.59
N PRO A 150 -3.54 5.69 -17.23
CA PRO A 150 -4.46 6.79 -16.98
C PRO A 150 -5.91 6.29 -17.09
N ILE A 151 -6.76 6.70 -16.17
CA ILE A 151 -8.18 6.35 -16.19
C ILE A 151 -8.77 6.78 -17.55
N GLY A 152 -9.21 5.79 -18.34
CA GLY A 152 -9.71 6.00 -19.71
C GLY A 152 -8.76 5.56 -20.84
N SER A 153 -7.55 5.07 -20.55
CA SER A 153 -6.69 4.43 -21.56
C SER A 153 -7.07 2.96 -21.75
N ALA A 154 -6.98 2.45 -22.97
CA ALA A 154 -7.40 1.08 -23.30
C ALA A 154 -6.36 -0.01 -22.98
N SER A 155 -5.23 0.34 -22.36
CA SER A 155 -4.14 -0.59 -22.10
C SER A 155 -3.39 -0.25 -20.81
N GLY A 156 -2.94 -1.29 -20.08
CA GLY A 156 -2.12 -1.19 -18.87
C GLY A 156 -2.62 -2.09 -17.73
N SER A 157 -1.74 -2.40 -16.79
CA SER A 157 -2.04 -3.32 -15.68
C SER A 157 -3.15 -2.81 -14.76
N PHE A 158 -3.21 -1.50 -14.51
CA PHE A 158 -4.26 -0.89 -13.67
C PHE A 158 -5.63 -0.90 -14.37
N VAL A 159 -5.68 -0.70 -15.70
CA VAL A 159 -6.93 -0.83 -16.47
C VAL A 159 -7.46 -2.26 -16.43
N SER A 160 -6.59 -3.26 -16.47
CA SER A 160 -7.00 -4.66 -16.31
C SER A 160 -7.61 -4.91 -14.93
N ILE A 161 -6.98 -4.40 -13.86
CA ILE A 161 -7.51 -4.52 -12.49
C ILE A 161 -8.86 -3.80 -12.36
N ILE A 162 -8.95 -2.57 -12.87
CA ILE A 162 -10.20 -1.81 -12.86
C ILE A 162 -11.28 -2.56 -13.65
N GLY A 163 -10.93 -3.16 -14.78
CA GLY A 163 -11.84 -3.98 -15.59
C GLY A 163 -12.35 -5.20 -14.81
N ASP A 164 -11.49 -5.93 -14.13
CA ASP A 164 -11.87 -7.09 -13.32
C ASP A 164 -12.76 -6.68 -12.13
N VAL A 165 -12.44 -5.57 -11.46
CA VAL A 165 -13.27 -5.02 -10.38
C VAL A 165 -14.62 -4.56 -10.92
N ALA A 166 -14.64 -3.84 -12.05
CA ALA A 166 -15.88 -3.39 -12.68
C ALA A 166 -16.78 -4.57 -13.10
N SER A 167 -16.22 -5.64 -13.68
CA SER A 167 -16.98 -6.84 -14.04
C SER A 167 -17.61 -7.52 -12.81
N ARG A 168 -16.92 -7.53 -11.68
CA ARG A 168 -17.48 -8.07 -10.45
C ARG A 168 -18.59 -7.18 -9.86
N VAL A 169 -18.40 -5.87 -9.89
CA VAL A 169 -19.44 -4.90 -9.49
C VAL A 169 -20.66 -4.98 -10.41
N GLU A 170 -20.45 -5.12 -11.72
CA GLU A 170 -21.50 -5.34 -12.72
C GLU A 170 -22.36 -6.57 -12.38
N HIS A 171 -21.71 -7.70 -12.07
CA HIS A 171 -22.43 -8.93 -11.73
C HIS A 171 -23.32 -8.74 -10.48
N ILE A 172 -22.83 -8.03 -9.45
CA ILE A 172 -23.62 -7.71 -8.25
C ILE A 172 -24.78 -6.79 -8.60
N LEU A 173 -24.52 -5.72 -9.37
CA LEU A 173 -25.54 -4.76 -9.76
C LEU A 173 -26.63 -5.38 -10.65
N ALA A 174 -26.25 -6.28 -11.57
CA ALA A 174 -27.21 -6.97 -12.41
C ALA A 174 -28.20 -7.81 -11.59
N GLY A 175 -27.73 -8.49 -10.53
CA GLY A 175 -28.59 -9.20 -9.59
C GLY A 175 -29.56 -8.27 -8.87
N GLU A 176 -29.03 -7.19 -8.26
CA GLU A 176 -29.83 -6.18 -7.55
C GLU A 176 -30.86 -5.47 -8.48
N PHE A 177 -30.48 -5.20 -9.73
CA PHE A 177 -31.37 -4.60 -10.72
C PHE A 177 -32.51 -5.54 -11.09
N ALA A 178 -32.20 -6.81 -11.33
CA ALA A 178 -33.24 -7.82 -11.63
C ALA A 178 -34.25 -7.94 -10.47
N GLU A 179 -33.79 -8.00 -9.23
CA GLU A 179 -34.67 -8.09 -8.05
C GLU A 179 -35.54 -6.84 -7.86
N ARG A 180 -35.05 -5.66 -8.24
CA ARG A 180 -35.77 -4.39 -8.09
C ARG A 180 -36.53 -3.94 -9.34
N GLY A 181 -36.52 -4.74 -10.42
CA GLY A 181 -37.23 -4.44 -11.65
C GLY A 181 -36.59 -3.37 -12.53
N PHE A 182 -35.28 -3.12 -12.37
CA PHE A 182 -34.48 -2.27 -13.26
C PHE A 182 -33.99 -3.06 -14.46
N ASP A 183 -33.73 -2.37 -15.58
CA ASP A 183 -33.11 -2.96 -16.74
C ASP A 183 -31.65 -3.31 -16.49
N THR A 184 -31.32 -4.58 -16.48
CA THR A 184 -29.98 -5.10 -16.20
C THR A 184 -28.94 -4.71 -17.27
N THR A 185 -29.36 -4.26 -18.46
CA THR A 185 -28.44 -3.80 -19.51
C THR A 185 -27.67 -2.53 -19.12
N TYR A 186 -28.12 -1.81 -18.10
CA TYR A 186 -27.43 -0.64 -17.56
C TYR A 186 -26.43 -0.98 -16.44
N ALA A 187 -26.38 -2.22 -15.93
CA ALA A 187 -25.46 -2.60 -14.86
C ALA A 187 -23.99 -2.32 -15.18
N PRO A 188 -23.46 -2.58 -16.41
CA PRO A 188 -22.09 -2.25 -16.78
C PRO A 188 -21.79 -0.74 -16.64
N MET A 189 -22.70 0.12 -17.07
CA MET A 189 -22.53 1.57 -16.99
C MET A 189 -22.42 2.04 -15.52
N TYR A 190 -23.31 1.55 -14.65
CA TYR A 190 -23.27 1.89 -13.23
C TYR A 190 -22.04 1.32 -12.53
N ALA A 191 -21.57 0.13 -12.92
CA ALA A 191 -20.32 -0.43 -12.43
C ALA A 191 -19.13 0.49 -12.76
N GLN A 192 -19.04 0.98 -14.00
CA GLN A 192 -18.01 1.93 -14.41
C GLN A 192 -18.08 3.25 -13.64
N MET A 193 -19.29 3.78 -13.41
CA MET A 193 -19.49 5.00 -12.61
C MET A 193 -18.96 4.82 -11.17
N LEU A 194 -19.29 3.71 -10.50
CA LEU A 194 -18.86 3.43 -9.15
C LEU A 194 -17.34 3.25 -9.04
N VAL A 195 -16.78 2.42 -9.90
CA VAL A 195 -15.33 2.15 -9.92
C VAL A 195 -14.55 3.41 -10.27
N GLY A 196 -15.03 4.17 -11.27
CA GLY A 196 -14.44 5.46 -11.65
C GLY A 196 -14.49 6.48 -10.51
N MET A 197 -15.63 6.59 -9.82
CA MET A 197 -15.76 7.50 -8.67
C MET A 197 -14.76 7.18 -7.57
N VAL A 198 -14.66 5.92 -7.15
CA VAL A 198 -13.73 5.50 -6.11
C VAL A 198 -12.27 5.67 -6.57
N GLY A 199 -11.95 5.23 -7.79
CA GLY A 199 -10.60 5.31 -8.35
C GLY A 199 -10.11 6.74 -8.54
N THR A 200 -10.96 7.62 -9.10
CA THR A 200 -10.62 9.05 -9.32
C THR A 200 -10.49 9.81 -8.00
N THR A 201 -11.37 9.51 -7.03
CA THR A 201 -11.27 10.09 -5.69
C THR A 201 -9.98 9.62 -5.00
N GLY A 202 -9.62 8.34 -5.14
CA GLY A 202 -8.37 7.81 -4.61
C GLY A 202 -7.14 8.47 -5.24
N GLN A 203 -7.16 8.71 -6.55
CA GLN A 203 -6.09 9.43 -7.25
C GLN A 203 -5.93 10.88 -6.75
N TRP A 204 -7.04 11.60 -6.58
CA TRP A 204 -7.00 12.94 -5.97
C TRP A 204 -6.47 12.90 -4.53
N TRP A 205 -6.95 11.95 -3.74
CA TRP A 205 -6.56 11.82 -2.33
C TRP A 205 -5.11 11.38 -2.14
N LEU A 206 -4.51 10.70 -3.12
CA LEU A 206 -3.09 10.34 -3.11
C LEU A 206 -2.18 11.54 -2.79
N ASP A 207 -2.52 12.71 -3.32
CA ASP A 207 -1.74 13.94 -3.13
C ASP A 207 -2.33 14.84 -2.03
N ALA A 208 -3.64 14.90 -1.89
CA ALA A 208 -4.33 15.78 -0.94
C ALA A 208 -4.14 15.34 0.52
N ARG A 209 -4.23 14.03 0.80
CA ARG A 209 -4.11 13.40 2.14
C ARG A 209 -5.08 13.94 3.20
N GLU A 210 -5.90 14.89 2.85
CA GLU A 210 -6.96 15.46 3.67
C GLU A 210 -8.28 15.48 2.85
N PRO A 211 -9.42 15.21 3.46
CA PRO A 211 -9.63 14.75 4.84
C PRO A 211 -9.11 13.32 5.09
N ALA A 212 -9.14 12.85 6.35
CA ALA A 212 -8.67 11.52 6.73
C ALA A 212 -9.36 10.40 5.90
N ARG A 213 -8.66 9.30 5.67
CA ARG A 213 -9.08 8.16 4.85
C ARG A 213 -10.54 7.73 5.08
N ASP A 214 -10.91 7.52 6.34
CA ASP A 214 -12.24 7.00 6.69
C ASP A 214 -13.35 8.02 6.40
N VAL A 215 -13.04 9.31 6.48
CA VAL A 215 -13.95 10.39 6.09
C VAL A 215 -14.17 10.37 4.58
N VAL A 216 -13.11 10.24 3.78
CA VAL A 216 -13.23 10.13 2.32
C VAL A 216 -14.05 8.90 1.94
N ALA A 217 -13.74 7.73 2.51
CA ALA A 217 -14.49 6.49 2.27
C ALA A 217 -15.98 6.68 2.58
N ALA A 218 -16.31 7.27 3.74
CA ALA A 218 -17.68 7.50 4.16
C ALA A 218 -18.43 8.42 3.18
N HIS A 219 -17.81 9.50 2.71
CA HIS A 219 -18.44 10.42 1.74
C HIS A 219 -18.66 9.79 0.38
N VAL A 220 -17.70 9.04 -0.14
CA VAL A 220 -17.82 8.27 -1.40
C VAL A 220 -18.97 7.27 -1.29
N CYS A 221 -19.00 6.49 -0.22
CA CYS A 221 -20.06 5.50 0.00
C CYS A 221 -21.43 6.14 0.18
N ASN A 222 -21.51 7.26 0.92
CA ASN A 222 -22.76 7.98 1.11
C ASN A 222 -23.32 8.50 -0.22
N LEU A 223 -22.49 9.09 -1.07
CA LEU A 223 -22.90 9.58 -2.39
C LEU A 223 -23.39 8.43 -3.27
N ALA A 224 -22.59 7.36 -3.38
CA ALA A 224 -22.92 6.20 -4.20
C ALA A 224 -24.20 5.52 -3.74
N TRP A 225 -24.32 5.24 -2.45
CA TRP A 225 -25.47 4.54 -1.89
C TRP A 225 -26.76 5.31 -2.01
N ASN A 226 -26.77 6.61 -1.70
CA ASN A 226 -27.96 7.44 -1.81
C ASN A 226 -28.39 7.64 -3.28
N GLY A 227 -27.44 7.70 -4.21
CA GLY A 227 -27.71 7.68 -5.64
C GLY A 227 -28.37 6.37 -6.07
N LEU A 228 -27.72 5.23 -5.79
CA LEU A 228 -28.20 3.90 -6.16
C LEU A 228 -29.56 3.52 -5.51
N SER A 229 -29.81 3.95 -4.28
CA SER A 229 -31.06 3.62 -3.57
C SER A 229 -32.27 4.36 -4.12
N ARG A 230 -32.08 5.42 -4.86
CA ARG A 230 -33.12 6.31 -5.42
C ARG A 230 -33.07 6.38 -6.95
N LEU A 231 -32.53 5.38 -7.60
CA LEU A 231 -32.53 5.31 -9.06
C LEU A 231 -33.97 5.32 -9.59
N GLU A 232 -34.16 6.12 -10.64
CA GLU A 232 -35.40 6.08 -11.46
C GLU A 232 -35.25 4.94 -12.47
N THR A 233 -36.35 4.24 -12.77
CA THR A 233 -36.38 3.19 -13.79
C THR A 233 -36.22 3.75 -15.21
N GLU A 234 -36.68 4.98 -15.44
CA GLU A 234 -36.60 5.69 -16.72
C GLU A 234 -36.10 7.13 -16.49
N PRO A 235 -34.80 7.31 -16.19
CA PRO A 235 -34.30 8.67 -15.96
C PRO A 235 -34.36 9.51 -17.23
N ARG A 236 -34.81 10.76 -17.10
CA ARG A 236 -34.95 11.72 -18.22
C ARG A 236 -34.18 13.00 -17.93
N LEU A 237 -33.53 13.52 -18.96
CA LEU A 237 -32.90 14.83 -18.85
C LEU A 237 -34.00 15.91 -18.77
N THR A 238 -33.84 16.84 -17.81
CA THR A 238 -34.63 18.08 -17.79
C THR A 238 -34.25 18.86 -19.05
N ARG A 239 -35.15 18.90 -20.04
CA ARG A 239 -34.98 19.79 -21.18
C ARG A 239 -35.16 21.21 -20.64
N GLY A 240 -34.12 22.02 -20.73
CA GLY A 240 -34.24 23.46 -20.49
C GLY A 240 -35.27 24.01 -21.46
N GLY A 241 -36.31 24.62 -20.91
CA GLY A 241 -37.28 25.42 -21.68
C GLY A 241 -36.67 26.72 -22.19
#